data_204632f7be89f7c88403d43c946f0392
#
_entry.id   204632f7be89f7c88403d43c946f0392
#
_cell.length_a   1.000
_cell.length_b   1.000
_cell.length_c   1.000
_cell.angle_alpha   90.00
_cell.angle_beta   90.00
_cell.angle_gamma   90.00
#
_symmetry.space_group_name_H-M   'P 1'
#
loop_
_entity.id
_entity.type
_entity.pdbx_description
1 polymer ?
#
loop_
_entity_poly.entity_id
_entity_poly.type
_entity_poly.pdbx_seq_one_letter_code
_entity_poly.pdbx_strand_id
1 'polypeptide(L)' 'MYIPRLRYINDAVKEIKEKDADFNVTYNMIRHLVKTGKLNQLKYGSAWLVNMDELYAFFWGKRK' A
#
# COMPACT_ATOMS: atom_id res chain seq x y z
N MET A 1 20.37 -8.70 -0.78
CA MET A 1 19.60 -7.76 -1.62
C MET A 1 18.19 -7.63 -1.09
N TYR A 2 17.72 -6.42 -0.94
CA TYR A 2 16.36 -6.17 -0.46
C TYR A 2 15.38 -6.31 -1.63
N ILE A 3 14.37 -7.11 -1.43
CA ILE A 3 13.31 -7.27 -2.43
C ILE A 3 12.01 -6.78 -1.80
N PRO A 4 11.49 -5.65 -2.27
CA PRO A 4 10.26 -5.12 -1.68
C PRO A 4 9.07 -6.02 -1.98
N ARG A 5 8.13 -6.04 -1.04
CA ARG A 5 6.89 -6.78 -1.21
C ARG A 5 5.90 -5.91 -1.98
N LEU A 6 5.75 -6.20 -3.25
CA LEU A 6 4.87 -5.43 -4.11
C LEU A 6 3.55 -6.16 -4.30
N ARG A 7 2.47 -5.40 -4.26
CA ARG A 7 1.11 -5.94 -4.44
C ARG A 7 0.29 -4.98 -5.27
N TYR A 8 -0.65 -5.51 -6.02
CA TYR A 8 -1.66 -4.67 -6.62
C TYR A 8 -2.49 -4.01 -5.52
N ILE A 9 -3.10 -2.87 -5.86
CA ILE A 9 -3.84 -2.12 -4.85
C ILE A 9 -4.95 -2.97 -4.23
N ASN A 10 -5.69 -3.73 -5.05
CA ASN A 10 -6.75 -4.60 -4.54
C ASN A 10 -6.20 -5.63 -3.54
N ASP A 11 -5.07 -6.22 -3.87
CA ASP A 11 -4.45 -7.21 -2.98
C ASP A 11 -3.95 -6.56 -1.71
N ALA A 12 -3.44 -5.35 -1.82
CA ALA A 12 -2.98 -4.60 -0.65
C ALA A 12 -4.13 -4.34 0.31
N VAL A 13 -5.28 -3.93 -0.23
CA VAL A 13 -6.47 -3.70 0.59
C VAL A 13 -6.88 -4.96 1.32
N LYS A 14 -6.90 -6.09 0.62
CA LYS A 14 -7.26 -7.37 1.24
C LYS A 14 -6.30 -7.74 2.36
N GLU A 15 -5.02 -7.59 2.09
CA GLU A 15 -4.00 -7.97 3.07
C GLU A 15 -4.11 -7.13 4.33
N ILE A 16 -4.35 -5.83 4.17
CA ILE A 16 -4.49 -4.94 5.32
C ILE A 16 -5.71 -5.31 6.13
N LYS A 17 -6.81 -5.61 5.46
CA LYS A 17 -8.04 -5.99 6.16
C LYS A 17 -7.90 -7.30 6.91
N GLU A 18 -7.12 -8.22 6.37
CA GLU A 18 -6.83 -9.47 7.06
C GLU A 18 -5.97 -9.24 8.29
N LYS A 19 -5.06 -8.27 8.20
CA LYS A 19 -4.18 -7.96 9.31
C LYS A 19 -4.93 -7.21 10.42
N ASP A 20 -5.81 -6.32 10.04
CA ASP A 20 -6.56 -5.50 11.01
C ASP A 20 -7.95 -5.24 10.44
N ALA A 21 -8.91 -6.05 10.87
CA ALA A 21 -10.27 -5.98 10.35
C ALA A 21 -10.96 -4.67 10.70
N ASP A 22 -10.51 -4.01 11.77
CA ASP A 22 -11.09 -2.74 12.19
C ASP A 22 -10.54 -1.55 11.43
N PHE A 23 -9.46 -1.74 10.68
CA PHE A 23 -8.86 -0.65 9.95
C PHE A 23 -9.61 -0.45 8.63
N ASN A 24 -10.15 0.75 8.48
CA ASN A 24 -11.05 1.08 7.38
C ASN A 24 -10.25 1.56 6.17
N VAL A 25 -9.66 0.65 5.45
CA VAL A 25 -8.89 0.99 4.26
C VAL A 25 -9.72 0.67 3.01
N THR A 26 -9.61 1.53 2.00
CA THR A 26 -10.30 1.32 0.74
C THR A 26 -9.32 1.42 -0.42
N TYR A 27 -9.74 0.88 -1.58
CA TYR A 27 -8.96 0.98 -2.79
C TYR A 27 -8.66 2.45 -3.12
N ASN A 28 -9.66 3.31 -3.01
CA ASN A 28 -9.50 4.72 -3.36
C ASN A 28 -8.51 5.42 -2.42
N MET A 29 -8.49 5.02 -1.16
CA MET A 29 -7.54 5.57 -0.21
C MET A 29 -6.10 5.32 -0.66
N ILE A 30 -5.80 4.07 -0.97
CA ILE A 30 -4.45 3.70 -1.37
C ILE A 30 -4.11 4.33 -2.72
N ARG A 31 -5.05 4.32 -3.65
CA ARG A 31 -4.84 4.93 -4.95
C ARG A 31 -4.53 6.42 -4.81
N HIS A 32 -5.23 7.09 -3.92
CA HIS A 32 -5.00 8.50 -3.66
C HIS A 32 -3.60 8.74 -3.11
N LEU A 33 -3.15 7.89 -2.19
CA LEU A 33 -1.81 8.01 -1.63
C LEU A 33 -0.75 7.87 -2.71
N VAL A 34 -0.96 6.95 -3.63
CA VAL A 34 -0.02 6.76 -4.74
C VAL A 34 -0.03 7.97 -5.66
N LYS A 35 -1.21 8.47 -5.99
CA LYS A 35 -1.34 9.59 -6.92
C LYS A 35 -0.79 10.88 -6.36
N THR A 36 -0.88 11.08 -5.06
CA THR A 36 -0.40 12.31 -4.44
C THR A 36 1.07 12.26 -4.07
N GLY A 37 1.74 11.14 -4.35
CA GLY A 37 3.17 11.03 -4.09
C GLY A 37 3.54 10.63 -2.69
N LYS A 38 2.57 10.28 -1.87
CA LYS A 38 2.85 9.84 -0.51
C LYS A 38 3.45 8.45 -0.47
N LEU A 39 3.16 7.66 -1.49
CA LEU A 39 3.80 6.38 -1.71
C LEU A 39 4.49 6.42 -3.06
N ASN A 40 5.51 5.58 -3.24
CA ASN A 40 6.18 5.49 -4.53
C ASN A 40 5.20 5.02 -5.59
N GLN A 41 5.24 5.68 -6.74
CA GLN A 41 4.39 5.31 -7.85
C GLN A 41 5.04 4.17 -8.61
N LEU A 42 4.54 2.99 -8.39
CA LEU A 42 5.03 1.79 -9.07
C LEU A 42 3.94 1.31 -10.00
N LYS A 43 4.32 1.01 -11.22
CA LYS A 43 3.34 0.62 -12.22
C LYS A 43 3.87 -0.52 -13.05
N TYR A 44 3.06 -1.52 -13.25
CA TYR A 44 3.40 -2.66 -14.09
C TYR A 44 2.30 -2.82 -15.11
N GLY A 45 2.66 -2.55 -16.38
CA GLY A 45 1.65 -2.49 -17.41
C GLY A 45 0.66 -1.36 -17.13
N SER A 46 -0.61 -1.67 -17.05
CA SER A 46 -1.65 -0.68 -16.73
C SER A 46 -2.07 -0.72 -15.27
N ALA A 47 -1.42 -1.55 -14.46
CA ALA A 47 -1.81 -1.72 -13.07
C ALA A 47 -0.85 -0.99 -12.13
N TRP A 48 -1.41 -0.41 -11.09
CA TRP A 48 -0.62 0.23 -10.04
C TRP A 48 -0.22 -0.79 -9.00
N LEU A 49 1.04 -0.70 -8.57
CA LEU A 49 1.56 -1.55 -7.49
C LEU A 49 1.90 -0.68 -6.30
N VAL A 50 1.84 -1.27 -5.11
CA VAL A 50 2.27 -0.60 -3.90
C VAL A 50 3.29 -1.46 -3.19
N ASN A 51 4.26 -0.79 -2.54
CA ASN A 51 5.23 -1.48 -1.69
C ASN A 51 4.59 -1.64 -0.32
N MET A 52 4.33 -2.89 0.07
CA MET A 52 3.65 -3.15 1.34
C MET A 52 4.43 -2.62 2.53
N ASP A 53 5.77 -2.64 2.45
CA ASP A 53 6.57 -2.11 3.54
C ASP A 53 6.35 -0.61 3.71
N GLU A 54 6.27 0.12 2.60
CA GLU A 54 5.97 1.55 2.65
C GLU A 54 4.57 1.81 3.17
N LEU A 55 3.63 0.99 2.74
CA LEU A 55 2.24 1.15 3.13
C LEU A 55 2.08 0.93 4.62
N TYR A 56 2.69 -0.12 5.13
CA TYR A 56 2.65 -0.38 6.58
C TYR A 56 3.32 0.73 7.36
N ALA A 57 4.44 1.24 6.86
CA ALA A 57 5.12 2.35 7.51
C ALA A 57 4.26 3.60 7.52
N PHE A 58 3.52 3.84 6.45
CA PHE A 58 2.64 4.99 6.37
C PHE A 58 1.50 4.91 7.38
N PHE A 59 0.88 3.74 7.48
CA PHE A 59 -0.29 3.59 8.36
C PHE A 59 0.08 3.34 9.81
N TRP A 60 1.12 2.59 10.06
CA TRP A 60 1.49 2.15 11.41
C TRP A 60 2.90 2.52 11.81
N GLY A 61 3.68 3.16 10.94
CA GLY A 61 5.07 3.51 11.21
C GLY A 61 5.18 4.55 12.29
N LYS A 62 6.25 4.46 13.05
CA LYS A 62 6.52 5.43 14.09
C LYS A 62 7.77 6.13 13.82
N ARG A 63 7.76 6.13 13.80
CA ARG A 63 8.70 6.35 13.84
C ARG A 63 9.28 6.56 14.65
N LYS A 64 9.80 6.47 14.82
CA LYS A 64 10.32 6.55 15.44
C LYS A 64 10.69 6.87 15.78
#